data_d8726a3eee2c33aa0532a9b99ece8524
#
_entry.id   d8726a3eee2c33aa0532a9b99ece8524
#
_cell.length_a   1.000
_cell.length_b   1.000
_cell.length_c   1.000
_cell.angle_alpha   90.00
_cell.angle_beta   90.00
_cell.angle_gamma   90.00
#
_symmetry.space_group_name_H-M   'P 1'
#
loop_
_entity.id
_entity.type
_entity.pdbx_description
1 polymer ?
#
loop_
_entity_poly.entity_id
_entity_poly.type
_entity_poly.pdbx_seq_one_letter_code
_entity_poly.pdbx_strand_id
1 'polypeptide(L)'
;MAEWPELTPMKNRLVNYGVTDNGIAVIELTSDSDGAPLEEGKTAVNTYTREMWHDIDDAILSARFDDEVSVILITGHGDKFFSAGASIKYLNRLTPRYKYFFCLHANETLSRLEQTPKIVVAALNGHTVGGGLEIAMAADIRIARKGNFQVGLPEVSLGVLAGTGGTARLSRLVGKAKSMEIMVTGRKFQFEEAKDMALVHDVYDSMSLEEFRQDVLDLSLIHI
;
A
#
# COMPACT_ATOMS: atom_id res chain seq x y z
N MET A 1 14.13 2.26 21.25
CA MET A 1 12.96 1.89 20.43
C MET A 1 12.67 3.08 19.53
N ALA A 2 12.37 2.85 18.25
CA ALA A 2 11.90 3.94 17.39
C ALA A 2 10.47 4.34 17.84
N GLU A 3 10.20 5.64 17.83
CA GLU A 3 8.85 6.14 18.08
C GLU A 3 8.16 6.45 16.75
N TRP A 4 6.83 6.29 16.71
CA TRP A 4 6.06 6.66 15.51
C TRP A 4 6.20 8.17 15.28
N PRO A 5 6.59 8.62 14.08
CA PRO A 5 6.90 10.03 13.85
C PRO A 5 5.63 10.89 13.85
N GLU A 6 5.80 12.18 14.10
CA GLU A 6 4.76 13.14 13.75
C GLU A 6 4.59 13.16 12.23
N LEU A 7 3.36 12.93 11.78
CA LEU A 7 3.04 12.86 10.35
C LEU A 7 2.42 14.17 9.88
N THR A 8 2.95 14.73 8.80
CA THR A 8 2.43 15.94 8.16
C THR A 8 1.75 15.59 6.82
N PRO A 9 0.59 16.20 6.52
CA PRO A 9 -0.09 15.96 5.25
C PRO A 9 0.74 16.46 4.04
N MET A 10 0.81 15.63 3.01
CA MET A 10 1.33 16.04 1.70
C MET A 10 0.38 17.04 1.00
N LYS A 11 0.77 17.56 -0.14
CA LYS A 11 0.11 18.66 -0.86
C LYS A 11 -1.39 18.46 -1.08
N ASN A 12 -1.83 17.26 -1.48
CA ASN A 12 -3.24 16.97 -1.73
C ASN A 12 -3.96 16.43 -0.49
N ARG A 13 -3.25 16.24 0.64
CA ARG A 13 -3.77 15.72 1.91
C ARG A 13 -4.32 14.29 1.79
N LEU A 14 -3.76 13.50 0.88
CA LEU A 14 -4.13 12.10 0.63
C LEU A 14 -3.03 11.12 1.08
N VAL A 15 -1.87 11.66 1.47
CA VAL A 15 -0.77 10.95 2.09
C VAL A 15 -0.24 11.82 3.23
N ASN A 16 0.06 11.20 4.35
CA ASN A 16 0.84 11.80 5.44
C ASN A 16 2.27 11.27 5.39
N TYR A 17 3.25 12.14 5.67
CA TYR A 17 4.66 11.81 5.64
C TYR A 17 5.37 12.28 6.91
N GLY A 18 6.28 11.49 7.44
CA GLY A 18 7.16 11.84 8.55
C GLY A 18 8.35 10.92 8.61
N VAL A 19 9.40 11.32 9.30
CA VAL A 19 10.63 10.54 9.48
C VAL A 19 10.89 10.38 10.98
N THR A 20 11.21 9.17 11.41
CA THR A 20 11.61 8.89 12.80
C THR A 20 13.03 9.37 13.03
N ASP A 21 13.40 9.59 14.29
CA ASP A 21 14.78 9.94 14.70
C ASP A 21 15.82 8.87 14.27
N ASN A 22 15.36 7.65 13.97
CA ASN A 22 16.18 6.52 13.55
C ASN A 22 16.23 6.33 12.02
N GLY A 23 15.72 7.28 11.23
CA GLY A 23 15.83 7.23 9.77
C GLY A 23 14.82 6.28 9.09
N ILE A 24 13.63 6.09 9.66
CA ILE A 24 12.50 5.39 9.01
C ILE A 24 11.52 6.44 8.48
N ALA A 25 11.39 6.56 7.17
CA ALA A 25 10.37 7.40 6.54
C ALA A 25 9.03 6.65 6.51
N VAL A 26 7.99 7.24 7.10
CA VAL A 26 6.63 6.70 7.12
C VAL A 26 5.79 7.40 6.06
N ILE A 27 5.21 6.64 5.15
CA ILE A 27 4.25 7.06 4.13
C ILE A 27 2.89 6.46 4.52
N GLU A 28 1.97 7.27 5.03
CA GLU A 28 0.65 6.84 5.46
C GLU A 28 -0.41 7.28 4.46
N LEU A 29 -1.05 6.32 3.78
CA LEU A 29 -2.15 6.57 2.86
C LEU A 29 -3.38 6.99 3.65
N THR A 30 -4.06 8.08 3.25
CA THR A 30 -5.22 8.59 3.97
C THR A 30 -6.27 9.18 3.03
N SER A 31 -7.42 8.53 2.93
CA SER A 31 -8.57 9.03 2.19
C SER A 31 -9.85 8.28 2.56
N ASP A 32 -10.98 8.85 2.18
CA ASP A 32 -12.28 8.18 2.27
C ASP A 32 -12.52 7.20 1.11
N SER A 33 -13.73 6.64 1.01
CA SER A 33 -14.13 5.69 -0.04
C SER A 33 -14.21 6.30 -1.44
N ASP A 34 -14.27 7.61 -1.55
CA ASP A 34 -14.32 8.33 -2.82
C ASP A 34 -12.92 8.80 -3.29
N GLY A 35 -11.89 8.62 -2.45
CA GLY A 35 -10.53 9.09 -2.69
C GLY A 35 -10.37 10.59 -2.41
N ALA A 36 -11.23 11.14 -1.55
CA ALA A 36 -11.13 12.50 -1.05
C ALA A 36 -10.35 12.54 0.28
N PRO A 37 -9.78 13.69 0.66
CA PRO A 37 -9.17 13.86 1.98
C PRO A 37 -10.11 13.45 3.11
N LEU A 38 -9.58 12.73 4.09
CA LEU A 38 -10.36 12.20 5.19
C LEU A 38 -10.87 13.35 6.08
N GLU A 39 -12.20 13.40 6.28
CA GLU A 39 -12.84 14.30 7.22
C GLU A 39 -12.94 13.65 8.60
N GLU A 40 -13.00 14.48 9.64
CA GLU A 40 -13.15 14.03 11.02
C GLU A 40 -14.38 13.11 11.18
N GLY A 41 -14.22 12.01 11.90
CA GLY A 41 -15.27 11.01 12.15
C GLY A 41 -15.59 10.07 10.97
N LYS A 42 -14.97 10.22 9.81
CA LYS A 42 -15.10 9.26 8.70
C LYS A 42 -14.10 8.11 8.83
N THR A 43 -14.49 6.95 8.34
CA THR A 43 -13.60 5.78 8.25
C THR A 43 -12.64 5.94 7.07
N ALA A 44 -11.35 5.81 7.32
CA ALA A 44 -10.34 5.72 6.27
C ALA A 44 -10.53 4.43 5.48
N VAL A 45 -10.61 4.54 4.15
CA VAL A 45 -10.68 3.42 3.20
C VAL A 45 -9.41 3.39 2.34
N ASN A 46 -8.70 4.52 2.32
CA ASN A 46 -7.44 4.71 1.65
C ASN A 46 -7.52 4.36 0.14
N THR A 47 -8.62 4.80 -0.49
CA THR A 47 -8.78 4.68 -1.94
C THR A 47 -8.00 5.78 -2.64
N TYR A 48 -7.41 5.45 -3.78
CA TYR A 48 -6.60 6.41 -4.50
C TYR A 48 -7.29 6.99 -5.76
N THR A 49 -6.93 8.23 -6.03
CA THR A 49 -7.14 8.99 -7.26
C THR A 49 -5.77 9.37 -7.84
N ARG A 50 -5.76 10.14 -8.94
CA ARG A 50 -4.51 10.69 -9.49
C ARG A 50 -3.77 11.56 -8.47
N GLU A 51 -4.50 12.32 -7.69
CA GLU A 51 -3.96 13.26 -6.70
C GLU A 51 -3.20 12.52 -5.60
N MET A 52 -3.69 11.35 -5.14
CA MET A 52 -2.94 10.52 -4.18
C MET A 52 -1.64 9.98 -4.80
N TRP A 53 -1.64 9.62 -6.10
CA TRP A 53 -0.40 9.17 -6.75
C TRP A 53 0.66 10.26 -6.82
N HIS A 54 0.27 11.54 -6.97
CA HIS A 54 1.21 12.66 -6.85
C HIS A 54 1.79 12.76 -5.45
N ASP A 55 0.95 12.64 -4.40
CA ASP A 55 1.43 12.67 -3.01
C ASP A 55 2.34 11.47 -2.71
N ILE A 56 2.02 10.26 -3.20
CA ILE A 56 2.87 9.08 -3.04
C ILE A 56 4.22 9.28 -3.74
N ASP A 57 4.24 9.79 -4.97
CA ASP A 57 5.47 10.03 -5.72
C ASP A 57 6.36 11.07 -5.03
N ASP A 58 5.78 12.18 -4.58
CA ASP A 58 6.48 13.22 -3.83
C ASP A 58 7.06 12.66 -2.51
N ALA A 59 6.31 11.81 -1.78
CA ALA A 59 6.78 11.17 -0.55
C ALA A 59 7.95 10.19 -0.82
N ILE A 60 7.86 9.38 -1.90
CA ILE A 60 8.95 8.49 -2.32
C ILE A 60 10.20 9.28 -2.65
N LEU A 61 10.07 10.39 -3.40
CA LEU A 61 11.21 11.24 -3.76
C LEU A 61 11.80 11.92 -2.53
N SER A 62 10.98 12.41 -1.61
CA SER A 62 11.44 12.97 -0.33
C SER A 62 12.28 11.96 0.45
N ALA A 63 11.77 10.73 0.63
CA ALA A 63 12.51 9.68 1.32
C ALA A 63 13.77 9.24 0.57
N ARG A 64 13.74 9.19 -0.78
CA ARG A 64 14.88 8.77 -1.60
C ARG A 64 16.08 9.70 -1.49
N PHE A 65 15.83 11.01 -1.48
CA PHE A 65 16.88 12.04 -1.48
C PHE A 65 17.26 12.51 -0.06
N ASP A 66 16.65 12.00 0.97
CA ASP A 66 17.01 12.27 2.35
C ASP A 66 18.11 11.29 2.80
N ASP A 67 19.30 11.79 3.05
CA ASP A 67 20.46 10.98 3.45
C ASP A 67 20.28 10.36 4.84
N GLU A 68 19.42 10.91 5.69
CA GLU A 68 19.12 10.38 7.03
C GLU A 68 18.12 9.20 6.96
N VAL A 69 17.42 9.02 5.84
CA VAL A 69 16.47 7.91 5.68
C VAL A 69 17.17 6.65 5.18
N SER A 70 17.00 5.55 5.88
CA SER A 70 17.50 4.21 5.51
C SER A 70 16.38 3.24 5.09
N VAL A 71 15.18 3.39 5.66
CA VAL A 71 14.03 2.51 5.42
C VAL A 71 12.80 3.35 5.09
N ILE A 72 11.98 2.87 4.16
CA ILE A 72 10.66 3.43 3.84
C ILE A 72 9.61 2.46 4.36
N LEU A 73 8.72 2.95 5.22
CA LEU A 73 7.55 2.22 5.72
C LEU A 73 6.29 2.79 5.08
N ILE A 74 5.54 1.97 4.33
CA ILE A 74 4.25 2.36 3.76
C ILE A 74 3.10 1.66 4.48
N THR A 75 2.07 2.40 4.89
CA THR A 75 0.90 1.88 5.62
C THR A 75 -0.37 2.65 5.28
N GLY A 76 -1.52 2.19 5.77
CA GLY A 76 -2.79 2.89 5.66
C GLY A 76 -3.17 3.60 6.97
N HIS A 77 -3.86 4.72 6.86
CA HIS A 77 -4.47 5.38 8.02
C HIS A 77 -5.62 4.54 8.59
N GLY A 78 -5.73 4.53 9.92
CA GLY A 78 -6.78 3.79 10.63
C GLY A 78 -6.49 2.30 10.77
N ASP A 79 -7.47 1.56 11.27
CA ASP A 79 -7.32 0.16 11.68
C ASP A 79 -8.01 -0.86 10.76
N LYS A 80 -8.73 -0.37 9.73
CA LYS A 80 -9.59 -1.21 8.89
C LYS A 80 -9.02 -1.50 7.50
N PHE A 81 -8.36 -0.54 6.88
CA PHE A 81 -7.82 -0.68 5.54
C PHE A 81 -6.35 -0.24 5.47
N PHE A 82 -5.53 -1.07 4.84
CA PHE A 82 -4.29 -0.59 4.24
C PHE A 82 -4.65 0.27 3.02
N SER A 83 -5.35 -0.30 2.05
CA SER A 83 -5.96 0.43 0.94
C SER A 83 -6.98 -0.45 0.21
N ALA A 84 -8.10 0.12 -0.19
CA ALA A 84 -9.10 -0.52 -1.03
C ALA A 84 -8.84 -0.34 -2.55
N GLY A 85 -7.70 0.25 -2.92
CA GLY A 85 -7.31 0.46 -4.31
C GLY A 85 -7.92 1.72 -4.93
N ALA A 86 -8.13 1.72 -6.24
CA ALA A 86 -8.66 2.87 -6.96
C ALA A 86 -10.11 3.20 -6.57
N SER A 87 -10.44 4.48 -6.41
CA SER A 87 -11.82 4.90 -6.23
C SER A 87 -12.68 4.52 -7.44
N ILE A 88 -13.67 3.65 -7.23
CA ILE A 88 -14.59 3.19 -8.29
C ILE A 88 -15.36 4.39 -8.86
N LYS A 89 -15.77 5.32 -8.00
CA LYS A 89 -16.48 6.55 -8.40
C LYS A 89 -15.60 7.43 -9.29
N TYR A 90 -14.30 7.51 -8.99
CA TYR A 90 -13.34 8.22 -9.83
C TYR A 90 -13.17 7.50 -11.16
N LEU A 91 -12.91 6.18 -11.16
CA LEU A 91 -12.73 5.40 -12.39
C LEU A 91 -13.93 5.48 -13.34
N ASN A 92 -15.16 5.51 -12.82
CA ASN A 92 -16.37 5.58 -13.65
C ASN A 92 -16.52 6.89 -14.43
N ARG A 93 -15.80 7.95 -14.05
CA ARG A 93 -15.82 9.26 -14.73
C ARG A 93 -14.73 9.39 -15.79
N LEU A 94 -13.77 8.46 -15.82
CA LEU A 94 -12.61 8.54 -16.69
C LEU A 94 -12.91 7.93 -18.07
N THR A 95 -12.39 8.58 -19.12
CA THR A 95 -12.35 7.98 -20.46
C THR A 95 -11.36 6.81 -20.49
N PRO A 96 -11.50 5.84 -21.42
CA PRO A 96 -10.53 4.73 -21.56
C PRO A 96 -9.09 5.22 -21.74
N ARG A 97 -8.88 6.27 -22.52
CA ARG A 97 -7.55 6.86 -22.72
C ARG A 97 -6.98 7.44 -21.43
N TYR A 98 -7.80 8.12 -20.63
CA TYR A 98 -7.34 8.67 -19.35
C TYR A 98 -7.03 7.55 -18.33
N LYS A 99 -7.85 6.48 -18.30
CA LYS A 99 -7.56 5.29 -17.46
C LYS A 99 -6.19 4.69 -17.78
N TYR A 100 -5.85 4.60 -19.08
CA TYR A 100 -4.52 4.12 -19.49
C TYR A 100 -3.40 4.98 -18.89
N PHE A 101 -3.45 6.30 -19.04
CA PHE A 101 -2.44 7.19 -18.48
C PHE A 101 -2.42 7.20 -16.95
N PHE A 102 -3.59 7.07 -16.32
CA PHE A 102 -3.70 6.93 -14.87
C PHE A 102 -2.99 5.66 -14.36
N CYS A 103 -3.26 4.51 -14.97
CA CYS A 103 -2.59 3.26 -14.61
C CYS A 103 -1.09 3.29 -14.93
N LEU A 104 -0.70 3.91 -16.05
CA LEU A 104 0.70 4.05 -16.43
C LEU A 104 1.46 4.87 -15.37
N HIS A 105 0.95 6.06 -15.01
CA HIS A 105 1.56 6.91 -13.99
C HIS A 105 1.67 6.17 -12.64
N ALA A 106 0.61 5.51 -12.20
CA ALA A 106 0.62 4.73 -10.98
C ALA A 106 1.69 3.60 -11.01
N ASN A 107 1.80 2.89 -12.14
CA ASN A 107 2.80 1.85 -12.30
C ASN A 107 4.23 2.39 -12.33
N GLU A 108 4.45 3.55 -12.97
CA GLU A 108 5.76 4.25 -12.97
C GLU A 108 6.15 4.69 -11.56
N THR A 109 5.20 5.22 -10.76
CA THR A 109 5.42 5.57 -9.35
C THR A 109 5.81 4.35 -8.52
N LEU A 110 5.12 3.22 -8.67
CA LEU A 110 5.50 1.98 -7.99
C LEU A 110 6.84 1.42 -8.46
N SER A 111 7.16 1.53 -9.75
CA SER A 111 8.49 1.15 -10.25
C SER A 111 9.59 2.04 -9.67
N ARG A 112 9.29 3.30 -9.40
CA ARG A 112 10.21 4.22 -8.69
C ARG A 112 10.42 3.79 -7.24
N LEU A 113 9.37 3.35 -6.56
CA LEU A 113 9.47 2.78 -5.21
C LEU A 113 10.37 1.54 -5.19
N GLU A 114 10.14 0.59 -6.10
CA GLU A 114 10.95 -0.64 -6.25
C GLU A 114 12.44 -0.36 -6.56
N GLN A 115 12.73 0.74 -7.27
CA GLN A 115 14.10 1.12 -7.64
C GLN A 115 14.77 2.07 -6.64
N THR A 116 14.11 2.40 -5.53
CA THR A 116 14.71 3.23 -4.49
C THR A 116 15.78 2.40 -3.74
N PRO A 117 17.02 2.90 -3.59
CA PRO A 117 18.11 2.16 -2.96
C PRO A 117 17.98 2.18 -1.42
N LYS A 118 16.79 1.88 -0.90
CA LYS A 118 16.43 1.80 0.52
C LYS A 118 15.44 0.66 0.67
N ILE A 119 15.45 -0.04 1.80
CA ILE A 119 14.49 -1.11 2.05
C ILE A 119 13.09 -0.52 2.20
N VAL A 120 12.15 -1.10 1.49
CA VAL A 120 10.72 -0.71 1.54
C VAL A 120 9.93 -1.78 2.27
N VAL A 121 9.26 -1.39 3.36
CA VAL A 121 8.39 -2.25 4.16
C VAL A 121 6.94 -1.81 3.98
N ALA A 122 6.06 -2.70 3.56
CA ALA A 122 4.61 -2.49 3.59
C ALA A 122 4.03 -3.09 4.86
N ALA A 123 3.49 -2.23 5.72
CA ALA A 123 2.77 -2.60 6.94
C ALA A 123 1.27 -2.66 6.66
N LEU A 124 0.76 -3.87 6.45
CA LEU A 124 -0.62 -4.13 6.05
C LEU A 124 -1.52 -4.15 7.28
N ASN A 125 -1.93 -2.96 7.71
CA ASN A 125 -2.72 -2.74 8.92
C ASN A 125 -4.20 -3.16 8.82
N GLY A 126 -4.67 -3.56 7.62
CA GLY A 126 -6.06 -3.92 7.37
C GLY A 126 -6.29 -4.47 5.96
N HIS A 127 -7.54 -4.43 5.49
CA HIS A 127 -7.90 -4.90 4.14
C HIS A 127 -6.96 -4.31 3.07
N THR A 128 -6.41 -5.18 2.22
CA THR A 128 -5.42 -4.84 1.18
C THR A 128 -5.90 -5.41 -0.15
N VAL A 129 -6.73 -4.66 -0.87
CA VAL A 129 -7.41 -5.19 -2.06
C VAL A 129 -7.20 -4.33 -3.30
N GLY A 130 -7.22 -4.99 -4.46
CA GLY A 130 -7.04 -4.32 -5.73
C GLY A 130 -5.72 -3.57 -5.80
N GLY A 131 -5.76 -2.32 -6.22
CA GLY A 131 -4.58 -1.46 -6.27
C GLY A 131 -3.87 -1.28 -4.92
N GLY A 132 -4.55 -1.51 -3.79
CA GLY A 132 -3.90 -1.57 -2.47
C GLY A 132 -2.91 -2.74 -2.38
N LEU A 133 -3.26 -3.91 -2.91
CA LEU A 133 -2.33 -5.02 -3.02
C LEU A 133 -1.23 -4.73 -4.05
N GLU A 134 -1.53 -4.00 -5.13
CA GLU A 134 -0.51 -3.59 -6.11
C GLU A 134 0.56 -2.69 -5.48
N ILE A 135 0.15 -1.75 -4.61
CA ILE A 135 1.07 -0.92 -3.80
C ILE A 135 1.92 -1.81 -2.88
N ALA A 136 1.27 -2.71 -2.13
CA ALA A 136 1.97 -3.60 -1.20
C ALA A 136 3.01 -4.50 -1.90
N MET A 137 2.69 -4.99 -3.10
CA MET A 137 3.61 -5.84 -3.88
C MET A 137 4.84 -5.10 -4.42
N ALA A 138 4.85 -3.79 -4.45
CA ALA A 138 6.01 -2.99 -4.84
C ALA A 138 7.02 -2.79 -3.69
N ALA A 139 6.68 -3.18 -2.47
CA ALA A 139 7.60 -3.17 -1.34
C ALA A 139 8.49 -4.43 -1.33
N ASP A 140 9.66 -4.35 -0.69
CA ASP A 140 10.56 -5.49 -0.48
C ASP A 140 9.97 -6.46 0.54
N ILE A 141 9.49 -5.93 1.67
CA ILE A 141 8.93 -6.70 2.78
C ILE A 141 7.46 -6.33 2.99
N ARG A 142 6.61 -7.32 3.20
CA ARG A 142 5.17 -7.17 3.49
C ARG A 142 4.87 -7.86 4.79
N ILE A 143 4.50 -7.10 5.82
CA ILE A 143 4.07 -7.60 7.12
C ILE A 143 2.58 -7.26 7.30
N ALA A 144 1.79 -8.24 7.67
CA ALA A 144 0.37 -8.04 7.90
C ALA A 144 0.01 -8.11 9.39
N ARG A 145 -0.97 -7.31 9.80
CA ARG A 145 -1.60 -7.44 11.11
C ARG A 145 -2.62 -8.56 11.06
N LYS A 146 -2.60 -9.46 12.03
CA LYS A 146 -3.62 -10.49 12.19
C LYS A 146 -5.00 -9.89 12.42
N GLY A 147 -6.01 -10.48 11.79
CA GLY A 147 -7.39 -10.03 11.92
C GLY A 147 -8.27 -10.57 10.80
N ASN A 148 -9.56 -10.26 10.84
CA ASN A 148 -10.48 -10.64 9.78
C ASN A 148 -10.37 -9.70 8.57
N PHE A 149 -9.17 -9.65 7.99
CA PHE A 149 -8.85 -8.79 6.84
C PHE A 149 -8.76 -9.60 5.55
N GLN A 150 -9.10 -8.95 4.45
CA GLN A 150 -9.13 -9.55 3.11
C GLN A 150 -8.00 -8.98 2.26
N VAL A 151 -7.34 -9.86 1.52
CA VAL A 151 -6.33 -9.52 0.52
C VAL A 151 -6.67 -10.16 -0.82
N GLY A 152 -6.36 -9.52 -1.94
CA GLY A 152 -6.60 -10.06 -3.28
C GLY A 152 -6.74 -9.00 -4.37
N LEU A 153 -6.87 -9.48 -5.62
CA LEU A 153 -7.07 -8.66 -6.82
C LEU A 153 -8.46 -8.93 -7.42
N PRO A 154 -9.52 -8.24 -6.95
CA PRO A 154 -10.90 -8.49 -7.37
C PRO A 154 -11.32 -7.75 -8.67
N GLU A 155 -10.39 -7.17 -9.41
CA GLU A 155 -10.61 -6.28 -10.57
C GLU A 155 -11.51 -6.91 -11.62
N VAL A 156 -11.41 -8.23 -11.85
CA VAL A 156 -12.27 -8.96 -12.82
C VAL A 156 -13.75 -8.80 -12.52
N SER A 157 -14.14 -8.67 -11.24
CA SER A 157 -15.54 -8.44 -10.82
C SER A 157 -16.07 -7.07 -11.26
N LEU A 158 -15.19 -6.14 -11.61
CA LEU A 158 -15.49 -4.81 -12.12
C LEU A 158 -15.25 -4.69 -13.64
N GLY A 159 -14.89 -5.80 -14.32
CA GLY A 159 -14.59 -5.79 -15.75
C GLY A 159 -13.31 -5.03 -16.10
N VAL A 160 -12.36 -4.90 -15.17
CA VAL A 160 -11.07 -4.24 -15.38
C VAL A 160 -9.91 -5.17 -15.04
N LEU A 161 -8.69 -4.76 -15.35
CA LEU A 161 -7.46 -5.46 -14.98
C LEU A 161 -6.82 -4.80 -13.75
N ALA A 162 -5.98 -5.56 -13.03
CA ALA A 162 -5.04 -5.02 -12.05
C ALA A 162 -3.96 -4.23 -12.80
N GLY A 163 -4.28 -2.98 -13.11
CA GLY A 163 -3.58 -2.15 -14.11
C GLY A 163 -2.37 -1.40 -13.59
N THR A 164 -2.15 -1.41 -12.27
CA THR A 164 -1.03 -0.71 -11.63
C THR A 164 0.19 -1.63 -11.44
N GLY A 165 0.27 -2.69 -12.26
CA GLY A 165 1.37 -3.65 -12.27
C GLY A 165 1.10 -4.96 -11.52
N GLY A 166 -0.12 -5.16 -11.01
CA GLY A 166 -0.50 -6.36 -10.26
C GLY A 166 -0.34 -7.64 -11.04
N THR A 167 -0.65 -7.64 -12.34
CA THR A 167 -0.46 -8.82 -13.21
C THR A 167 0.99 -9.29 -13.26
N ALA A 168 1.94 -8.38 -13.33
CA ALA A 168 3.37 -8.70 -13.39
C ALA A 168 3.93 -9.05 -11.99
N ARG A 169 3.62 -8.23 -10.97
CA ARG A 169 4.16 -8.41 -9.62
C ARG A 169 3.62 -9.68 -8.96
N LEU A 170 2.31 -9.93 -9.04
CA LEU A 170 1.74 -11.14 -8.46
C LEU A 170 2.35 -12.41 -9.09
N SER A 171 2.51 -12.42 -10.42
CA SER A 171 3.09 -13.58 -11.13
C SER A 171 4.55 -13.86 -10.74
N ARG A 172 5.32 -12.83 -10.40
CA ARG A 172 6.70 -12.99 -9.90
C ARG A 172 6.75 -13.50 -8.46
N LEU A 173 5.79 -13.10 -7.62
CA LEU A 173 5.77 -13.46 -6.20
C LEU A 173 5.22 -14.88 -5.98
N VAL A 174 4.08 -15.24 -6.58
CA VAL A 174 3.39 -16.51 -6.28
C VAL A 174 3.43 -17.51 -7.45
N GLY A 175 4.11 -17.16 -8.53
CA GLY A 175 4.19 -17.97 -9.74
C GLY A 175 2.96 -17.86 -10.64
N LYS A 176 3.14 -18.24 -11.93
CA LYS A 176 2.14 -18.05 -12.99
C LYS A 176 0.80 -18.72 -12.69
N ALA A 177 0.82 -19.97 -12.23
CA ALA A 177 -0.42 -20.75 -12.06
C ALA A 177 -1.30 -20.16 -10.95
N LYS A 178 -0.71 -19.83 -9.80
CA LYS A 178 -1.42 -19.26 -8.66
C LYS A 178 -1.90 -17.85 -8.95
N SER A 179 -1.08 -17.01 -9.57
CA SER A 179 -1.47 -15.66 -9.94
C SER A 179 -2.63 -15.63 -10.93
N MET A 180 -2.63 -16.54 -11.92
CA MET A 180 -3.72 -16.68 -12.88
C MET A 180 -5.02 -17.07 -12.17
N GLU A 181 -5.00 -18.08 -11.29
CA GLU A 181 -6.17 -18.49 -10.49
C GLU A 181 -6.74 -17.30 -9.69
N ILE A 182 -5.90 -16.57 -8.95
CA ILE A 182 -6.33 -15.44 -8.12
C ILE A 182 -6.97 -14.34 -8.98
N MET A 183 -6.33 -13.95 -10.09
CA MET A 183 -6.80 -12.84 -10.91
C MET A 183 -8.07 -13.18 -11.72
N VAL A 184 -8.19 -14.39 -12.27
CA VAL A 184 -9.38 -14.73 -13.08
C VAL A 184 -10.61 -15.03 -12.23
N THR A 185 -10.43 -15.47 -10.98
CA THR A 185 -11.52 -15.68 -10.04
C THR A 185 -11.90 -14.42 -9.28
N GLY A 186 -10.95 -13.47 -9.17
CA GLY A 186 -11.14 -12.27 -8.34
C GLY A 186 -11.36 -12.58 -6.85
N ARG A 187 -10.97 -13.80 -6.42
CA ARG A 187 -11.18 -14.20 -5.03
C ARG A 187 -10.31 -13.39 -4.08
N LYS A 188 -10.85 -13.18 -2.90
CA LYS A 188 -10.13 -12.61 -1.77
C LYS A 188 -9.89 -13.71 -0.73
N PHE A 189 -8.80 -13.58 0.02
CA PHE A 189 -8.38 -14.53 1.02
C PHE A 189 -7.83 -13.82 2.25
N GLN A 190 -7.50 -14.57 3.31
CA GLN A 190 -6.93 -14.04 4.56
C GLN A 190 -5.41 -13.89 4.43
N PHE A 191 -4.80 -13.14 5.34
CA PHE A 191 -3.35 -12.94 5.35
C PHE A 191 -2.57 -14.22 5.65
N GLU A 192 -3.14 -15.16 6.41
CA GLU A 192 -2.53 -16.47 6.66
C GLU A 192 -2.34 -17.24 5.34
N GLU A 193 -3.37 -17.28 4.47
CA GLU A 193 -3.23 -17.90 3.14
C GLU A 193 -2.23 -17.12 2.27
N ALA A 194 -2.17 -15.80 2.39
CA ALA A 194 -1.18 -14.98 1.69
C ALA A 194 0.26 -15.29 2.13
N LYS A 195 0.45 -15.56 3.43
CA LYS A 195 1.75 -16.00 3.99
C LYS A 195 2.13 -17.38 3.46
N ASP A 196 1.20 -18.34 3.44
CA ASP A 196 1.43 -19.70 2.94
C ASP A 196 1.91 -19.73 1.48
N MET A 197 1.49 -18.77 0.67
CA MET A 197 1.95 -18.63 -0.72
C MET A 197 3.08 -17.61 -0.91
N ALA A 198 3.71 -17.15 0.16
CA ALA A 198 4.81 -16.17 0.18
C ALA A 198 4.46 -14.79 -0.44
N LEU A 199 3.17 -14.46 -0.55
CA LEU A 199 2.72 -13.13 -0.94
C LEU A 199 2.91 -12.12 0.20
N VAL A 200 2.79 -12.56 1.44
CA VAL A 200 3.09 -11.81 2.67
C VAL A 200 4.20 -12.56 3.42
N HIS A 201 5.17 -11.84 3.96
CA HIS A 201 6.32 -12.43 4.64
C HIS A 201 5.96 -12.96 6.03
N ASP A 202 5.16 -12.17 6.77
CA ASP A 202 4.68 -12.60 8.08
C ASP A 202 3.35 -11.95 8.45
N VAL A 203 2.65 -12.57 9.43
CA VAL A 203 1.42 -12.08 10.02
C VAL A 203 1.63 -11.93 11.52
N TYR A 204 1.64 -10.69 12.00
CA TYR A 204 1.91 -10.37 13.41
C TYR A 204 0.62 -10.40 14.23
N ASP A 205 0.68 -11.06 15.39
CA ASP A 205 -0.44 -11.20 16.33
C ASP A 205 -0.51 -10.00 17.29
N SER A 206 -0.45 -8.80 16.73
CA SER A 206 -0.50 -7.55 17.49
C SER A 206 -1.94 -7.25 17.93
N MET A 207 -2.13 -6.97 19.23
CA MET A 207 -3.44 -6.77 19.84
C MET A 207 -4.09 -5.44 19.45
N SER A 208 -3.27 -4.44 19.09
CA SER A 208 -3.72 -3.11 18.68
C SER A 208 -3.00 -2.62 17.43
N LEU A 209 -3.48 -1.51 16.87
CA LEU A 209 -2.78 -0.85 15.76
C LEU A 209 -1.45 -0.24 16.23
N GLU A 210 -1.42 0.30 17.44
CA GLU A 210 -0.22 0.89 18.04
C GLU A 210 0.86 -0.17 18.25
N GLU A 211 0.50 -1.33 18.77
CA GLU A 211 1.41 -2.47 18.91
C GLU A 211 1.94 -2.92 17.56
N PHE A 212 1.07 -3.08 16.56
CA PHE A 212 1.48 -3.44 15.20
C PHE A 212 2.45 -2.41 14.59
N ARG A 213 2.19 -1.12 14.79
CA ARG A 213 3.09 -0.04 14.35
C ARG A 213 4.47 -0.17 15.00
N GLN A 214 4.50 -0.45 16.31
CA GLN A 214 5.76 -0.64 17.03
C GLN A 214 6.51 -1.87 16.53
N ASP A 215 5.83 -3.00 16.36
CA ASP A 215 6.43 -4.25 15.87
C ASP A 215 7.08 -4.05 14.48
N VAL A 216 6.43 -3.28 13.59
CA VAL A 216 6.97 -3.01 12.25
C VAL A 216 8.11 -1.99 12.28
N LEU A 217 8.08 -1.00 13.20
CA LEU A 217 9.22 -0.12 13.42
C LEU A 217 10.43 -0.91 13.93
N ASP A 218 10.24 -1.81 14.89
CA ASP A 218 11.33 -2.64 15.44
C ASP A 218 11.93 -3.57 14.37
N LEU A 219 11.10 -4.16 13.50
CA LEU A 219 11.57 -4.88 12.30
C LEU A 219 12.40 -3.96 11.39
N SER A 220 11.94 -2.76 11.15
CA SER A 220 12.61 -1.79 10.26
C SER A 220 13.99 -1.38 10.79
N LEU A 221 14.19 -1.33 12.11
CA LEU A 221 15.48 -1.03 12.73
C LEU A 221 16.55 -2.08 12.43
N ILE A 222 16.17 -3.33 12.14
CA ILE A 222 17.13 -4.42 11.81
C ILE A 222 17.90 -4.08 10.52
N HIS A 223 17.29 -3.28 9.64
CA HIS A 223 17.87 -2.92 8.34
C HIS A 223 18.68 -1.61 8.36
N ILE A 224 18.77 -0.97 9.50
CA ILE A 224 19.55 0.26 9.72
C ILE A 224 20.88 -0.09 10.39
#